data_1eae933c74340364a708c9c9beb5b74f
#
_entry.id   1eae933c74340364a708c9c9beb5b74f
#
_cell.length_a   1.000
_cell.length_b   1.000
_cell.length_c   1.000
_cell.angle_alpha   90.00
_cell.angle_beta   90.00
_cell.angle_gamma   90.00
#
_symmetry.space_group_name_H-M   'P 1'
#
loop_
_entity.id
_entity.type
_entity.pdbx_description
1 polymer ?
#
loop_
_entity_poly.entity_id
_entity_poly.type
_entity_poly.pdbx_seq_one_letter_code
_entity_poly.pdbx_strand_id
1 'polypeptide(L)'
;MLFKNATIYTMEQDPFVGDFRIDKGVFTEIGKDLNPKDEEVQDLNGLYVFPGLIDAHSHLGMVCSSIGFEGEDGNEVTDPITPNIRGIDGCNPMDETIELALKSGVTTVAAGPGNT
;
A
#
# COMPACT_ATOMS: atom_id res chain seq x y z
N MET A 1 4.54 -0.59 -20.41
CA MET A 1 5.00 0.78 -20.06
C MET A 1 6.42 0.70 -19.56
N LEU A 2 7.32 1.54 -20.05
CA LEU A 2 8.71 1.65 -19.64
C LEU A 2 8.92 2.94 -18.84
N PHE A 3 9.50 2.83 -17.64
CA PHE A 3 9.92 3.94 -16.81
C PHE A 3 11.43 4.10 -16.87
N LYS A 4 11.90 5.32 -17.08
CA LYS A 4 13.33 5.61 -17.28
C LYS A 4 13.88 6.57 -16.24
N ASN A 5 15.19 6.47 -16.03
CA ASN A 5 15.97 7.41 -15.22
C ASN A 5 15.50 7.50 -13.77
N ALA A 6 15.16 6.38 -13.14
CA ALA A 6 14.81 6.30 -11.73
C ALA A 6 16.01 5.95 -10.85
N THR A 7 16.02 6.40 -9.60
CA THR A 7 16.86 5.83 -8.56
C THR A 7 16.10 4.68 -7.89
N ILE A 8 16.48 3.45 -8.19
CA ILE A 8 15.71 2.24 -7.86
C ILE A 8 16.26 1.57 -6.62
N TYR A 9 15.39 1.34 -5.64
CA TYR A 9 15.64 0.61 -4.40
C TYR A 9 14.88 -0.73 -4.46
N THR A 10 15.54 -1.79 -4.90
CA THR A 10 14.92 -3.13 -4.97
C THR A 10 14.87 -3.84 -3.61
N MET A 11 15.63 -3.37 -2.64
CA MET A 11 15.89 -3.99 -1.34
C MET A 11 16.66 -5.32 -1.41
N GLU A 12 17.06 -5.77 -2.60
CA GLU A 12 17.85 -6.99 -2.81
C GLU A 12 19.34 -6.68 -3.09
N GLN A 13 19.61 -5.44 -3.49
CA GLN A 13 20.96 -4.96 -3.81
C GLN A 13 21.07 -3.46 -3.51
N ASP A 14 22.26 -2.91 -3.64
CA ASP A 14 22.48 -1.47 -3.49
C ASP A 14 21.62 -0.68 -4.51
N PRO A 15 21.11 0.50 -4.12
CA PRO A 15 20.35 1.36 -5.02
C PRO A 15 21.16 1.73 -6.26
N PHE A 16 20.49 1.81 -7.38
CA PHE A 16 21.13 2.20 -8.64
C PHE A 16 20.21 3.08 -9.49
N VAL A 17 20.81 3.88 -10.36
CA VAL A 17 20.06 4.62 -11.38
C VAL A 17 19.82 3.71 -12.58
N GLY A 18 18.56 3.59 -12.99
CA GLY A 18 18.17 2.71 -14.07
C GLY A 18 16.70 2.86 -14.47
N ASP A 19 16.24 1.85 -15.17
CA ASP A 19 14.93 1.79 -15.80
C ASP A 19 14.19 0.53 -15.38
N PHE A 20 12.87 0.56 -15.47
CA PHE A 20 12.07 -0.64 -15.26
C PHE A 20 10.84 -0.66 -16.18
N ARG A 21 10.40 -1.86 -16.50
CA ARG A 21 9.24 -2.09 -17.36
C ARG A 21 8.15 -2.81 -16.58
N ILE A 22 6.92 -2.32 -16.71
CA ILE A 22 5.72 -2.95 -16.14
C ILE A 22 4.80 -3.36 -17.28
N ASP A 23 4.35 -4.60 -17.25
CA ASP A 23 3.27 -5.11 -18.08
C ASP A 23 2.26 -5.88 -17.20
N LYS A 24 0.97 -5.58 -17.39
CA LYS A 24 -0.13 -6.23 -16.65
C LYS A 24 0.06 -6.27 -15.13
N GLY A 25 0.60 -5.18 -14.57
CA GLY A 25 0.81 -5.04 -13.12
C GLY A 25 2.03 -5.78 -12.57
N VAL A 26 2.91 -6.30 -13.43
CA VAL A 26 4.11 -7.04 -13.04
C VAL A 26 5.35 -6.35 -13.59
N PHE A 27 6.42 -6.31 -12.80
CA PHE A 27 7.74 -5.94 -13.29
C PHE A 27 8.26 -7.03 -14.23
N THR A 28 8.48 -6.69 -15.49
CA THR A 28 8.98 -7.63 -16.50
C THR A 28 10.47 -7.47 -16.77
N GLU A 29 11.01 -6.30 -16.46
CA GLU A 29 12.43 -6.01 -16.67
C GLU A 29 12.86 -4.87 -15.74
N ILE A 30 14.03 -4.99 -15.12
CA ILE A 30 14.66 -3.94 -14.31
C ILE A 30 16.15 -3.95 -14.67
N GLY A 31 16.70 -2.78 -15.02
CA GLY A 31 18.08 -2.70 -15.42
C GLY A 31 18.51 -1.30 -15.81
N LYS A 32 19.67 -1.19 -16.44
CA LYS A 32 20.19 0.08 -16.96
C LYS A 32 19.97 0.15 -18.46
N ASP A 33 19.66 1.35 -18.95
CA ASP A 33 19.58 1.67 -20.38
C ASP A 33 18.63 0.75 -21.18
N LEU A 34 17.44 0.45 -20.63
CA LEU A 34 16.45 -0.37 -21.32
C LEU A 34 15.98 0.32 -22.60
N ASN A 35 16.02 -0.41 -23.70
CA ASN A 35 15.54 0.10 -24.99
C ASN A 35 14.01 0.14 -25.00
N PRO A 36 13.41 1.27 -25.39
CA PRO A 36 11.98 1.33 -25.66
C PRO A 36 11.56 0.31 -26.73
N LYS A 37 10.43 -0.31 -26.50
CA LYS A 37 9.71 -1.14 -27.47
C LYS A 37 8.50 -0.34 -27.96
N ASP A 38 7.51 -0.98 -28.55
CA ASP A 38 6.24 -0.33 -28.91
C ASP A 38 5.35 -0.17 -27.68
N GLU A 39 5.73 0.77 -26.80
CA GLU A 39 5.11 0.99 -25.48
C GLU A 39 5.22 2.46 -25.03
N GLU A 40 4.38 2.85 -24.11
CA GLU A 40 4.48 4.16 -23.47
C GLU A 40 5.75 4.25 -22.63
N VAL A 41 6.46 5.38 -22.74
CA VAL A 41 7.69 5.68 -21.99
C VAL A 41 7.49 6.89 -21.10
N GLN A 42 7.81 6.74 -19.83
CA GLN A 42 7.78 7.83 -18.85
C GLN A 42 9.18 8.05 -18.28
N ASP A 43 9.68 9.27 -18.38
CA ASP A 43 10.94 9.68 -17.73
C ASP A 43 10.64 10.13 -16.29
N LEU A 44 11.26 9.47 -15.33
CA LEU A 44 11.11 9.77 -13.90
C LEU A 44 12.12 10.83 -13.41
N ASN A 45 13.05 11.24 -14.26
CA ASN A 45 13.97 12.35 -14.01
C ASN A 45 14.67 12.28 -12.64
N GLY A 46 15.15 11.10 -12.26
CA GLY A 46 15.87 10.86 -11.01
C GLY A 46 14.99 10.65 -9.77
N LEU A 47 13.67 10.55 -9.92
CA LEU A 47 12.78 10.20 -8.81
C LEU A 47 13.20 8.86 -8.19
N TYR A 48 12.97 8.75 -6.88
CA TYR A 48 13.23 7.53 -6.14
C TYR A 48 12.05 6.56 -6.29
N VAL A 49 12.37 5.30 -6.53
CA VAL A 49 11.38 4.21 -6.62
C VAL A 49 11.68 3.18 -5.55
N PHE A 50 10.70 2.92 -4.70
CA PHE A 50 10.75 1.96 -3.60
C PHE A 50 9.64 0.93 -3.77
N PRO A 51 9.79 -0.28 -3.19
CA PRO A 51 8.64 -1.15 -2.93
C PRO A 51 7.60 -0.43 -2.08
N GLY A 52 6.34 -0.73 -2.28
CA GLY A 52 5.28 -0.21 -1.44
C GLY A 52 5.51 -0.58 0.04
N LEU A 53 5.22 0.37 0.93
CA LEU A 53 5.37 0.16 2.37
C LEU A 53 4.34 -0.87 2.86
N ILE A 54 4.77 -1.71 3.79
CA ILE A 54 3.92 -2.70 4.46
C ILE A 54 3.80 -2.31 5.92
N ASP A 55 2.57 -2.05 6.38
CA ASP A 55 2.27 -1.83 7.78
C ASP A 55 1.76 -3.13 8.40
N ALA A 56 2.55 -3.71 9.29
CA ALA A 56 2.26 -5.00 9.90
C ALA A 56 1.30 -4.93 11.10
N HIS A 57 0.91 -3.73 11.54
CA HIS A 57 -0.04 -3.53 12.64
C HIS A 57 -0.82 -2.23 12.43
N SER A 58 -2.08 -2.36 12.07
CA SER A 58 -2.95 -1.22 11.76
C SER A 58 -4.39 -1.51 12.19
N HIS A 59 -5.15 -0.44 12.39
CA HIS A 59 -6.61 -0.47 12.56
C HIS A 59 -7.32 0.22 11.38
N LEU A 60 -6.63 0.32 10.26
CA LEU A 60 -7.12 0.97 9.05
C LEU A 60 -8.43 0.35 8.58
N GLY A 61 -9.45 1.20 8.37
CA GLY A 61 -10.79 0.77 8.03
C GLY A 61 -11.67 0.36 9.22
N MET A 62 -11.12 0.35 10.45
CA MET A 62 -11.88 0.04 11.68
C MET A 62 -12.36 1.28 12.42
N VAL A 63 -11.93 2.47 12.02
CA VAL A 63 -12.29 3.74 12.63
C VAL A 63 -12.68 4.73 11.55
N CYS A 64 -13.98 4.96 11.41
CA CYS A 64 -14.49 5.96 10.46
C CYS A 64 -14.47 7.34 11.13
N SER A 65 -13.40 8.10 10.94
CA SER A 65 -13.18 9.40 11.59
C SER A 65 -14.25 10.47 11.25
N SER A 66 -15.01 10.27 10.17
CA SER A 66 -16.01 11.24 9.71
C SER A 66 -17.32 11.22 10.47
N ILE A 67 -17.60 10.19 11.27
CA ILE A 67 -18.86 10.02 12.02
C ILE A 67 -18.69 9.90 13.54
N GLY A 68 -17.51 10.21 14.05
CA GLY A 68 -17.26 10.20 15.49
C GLY A 68 -17.21 8.80 16.09
N PHE A 69 -17.65 8.66 17.35
CA PHE A 69 -17.51 7.40 18.08
C PHE A 69 -18.37 6.27 17.50
N GLU A 70 -19.46 6.57 16.82
CA GLU A 70 -20.29 5.59 16.12
C GLU A 70 -19.54 4.88 14.96
N GLY A 71 -18.44 5.46 14.53
CA GLY A 71 -17.56 4.87 13.53
C GLY A 71 -16.38 4.10 14.09
N GLU A 72 -16.29 3.94 15.41
CA GLU A 72 -15.20 3.24 16.07
C GLU A 72 -15.54 1.76 16.28
N ASP A 73 -15.34 0.95 15.22
CA ASP A 73 -15.53 -0.50 15.26
C ASP A 73 -14.25 -1.27 15.60
N GLY A 74 -13.28 -0.56 16.16
CA GLY A 74 -11.97 -1.11 16.49
C GLY A 74 -11.98 -2.08 17.67
N ASN A 75 -12.96 -2.01 18.58
CA ASN A 75 -13.03 -2.86 19.78
C ASN A 75 -14.47 -3.26 20.08
N GLU A 76 -14.66 -4.51 20.50
CA GLU A 76 -15.89 -4.95 21.13
C GLU A 76 -15.95 -4.44 22.59
N VAL A 77 -17.02 -3.74 22.95
CA VAL A 77 -17.18 -3.13 24.28
C VAL A 77 -18.43 -3.60 25.03
N THR A 78 -19.23 -4.47 24.42
CA THR A 78 -20.51 -4.91 25.00
C THR A 78 -20.36 -6.18 25.85
N ASP A 79 -19.58 -7.14 25.35
CA ASP A 79 -19.34 -8.41 26.02
C ASP A 79 -17.84 -8.72 26.08
N PRO A 80 -17.34 -9.29 27.17
CA PRO A 80 -15.91 -9.60 27.31
C PRO A 80 -15.45 -10.78 26.44
N ILE A 81 -16.38 -11.57 25.91
CA ILE A 81 -16.08 -12.73 25.05
C ILE A 81 -17.14 -12.82 23.95
N THR A 82 -16.74 -12.58 22.72
CA THR A 82 -17.64 -12.55 21.54
C THR A 82 -17.09 -13.41 20.39
N PRO A 83 -17.00 -14.77 20.54
CA PRO A 83 -16.36 -15.65 19.57
C PRO A 83 -17.16 -15.79 18.26
N ASN A 84 -18.36 -15.27 18.22
CA ASN A 84 -19.25 -15.25 17.05
C ASN A 84 -19.05 -14.04 16.14
N ILE A 85 -18.26 -13.04 16.56
CA ILE A 85 -17.95 -11.86 15.74
C ILE A 85 -16.61 -12.07 15.03
N ARG A 86 -16.51 -11.54 13.81
CA ARG A 86 -15.28 -11.55 13.05
C ARG A 86 -14.81 -10.12 12.84
N GLY A 87 -13.53 -9.87 13.07
CA GLY A 87 -12.95 -8.53 12.87
C GLY A 87 -13.20 -7.95 11.48
N ILE A 88 -13.26 -8.79 10.44
CA ILE A 88 -13.55 -8.33 9.08
C ILE A 88 -14.93 -7.68 8.92
N ASP A 89 -15.89 -8.04 9.78
CA ASP A 89 -17.25 -7.50 9.70
C ASP A 89 -17.33 -6.03 10.19
N GLY A 90 -16.35 -5.57 11.00
CA GLY A 90 -16.19 -4.16 11.37
C GLY A 90 -15.36 -3.34 10.40
N CYS A 91 -14.80 -3.95 9.37
CA CYS A 91 -13.96 -3.24 8.42
C CYS A 91 -14.80 -2.47 7.38
N ASN A 92 -14.62 -1.15 7.33
CA ASN A 92 -15.21 -0.30 6.31
C ASN A 92 -14.24 -0.13 5.13
N PRO A 93 -14.47 -0.78 3.98
CA PRO A 93 -13.57 -0.68 2.82
C PRO A 93 -13.65 0.69 2.12
N MET A 94 -14.62 1.53 2.50
CA MET A 94 -14.80 2.89 1.96
C MET A 94 -14.23 3.96 2.89
N ASP A 95 -13.48 3.57 3.92
CA ASP A 95 -12.81 4.53 4.81
C ASP A 95 -11.80 5.36 4.03
N GLU A 96 -11.93 6.68 4.14
CA GLU A 96 -11.05 7.64 3.44
C GLU A 96 -9.57 7.50 3.82
N THR A 97 -9.28 6.99 5.01
CA THR A 97 -7.92 6.76 5.49
C THR A 97 -7.19 5.70 4.68
N ILE A 98 -7.90 4.76 4.05
CA ILE A 98 -7.34 3.76 3.14
C ILE A 98 -6.72 4.44 1.91
N GLU A 99 -7.44 5.40 1.31
CA GLU A 99 -6.92 6.16 0.18
C GLU A 99 -5.73 7.05 0.58
N LEU A 100 -5.79 7.66 1.76
CA LEU A 100 -4.69 8.48 2.29
C LEU A 100 -3.44 7.64 2.55
N ALA A 101 -3.59 6.45 3.12
CA ALA A 101 -2.49 5.51 3.31
C ALA A 101 -1.84 5.13 1.98
N LEU A 102 -2.65 4.78 0.97
CA LEU A 102 -2.17 4.45 -0.36
C LEU A 102 -1.42 5.63 -1.00
N LYS A 103 -1.96 6.85 -0.93
CA LYS A 103 -1.30 8.07 -1.42
C LYS A 103 0.03 8.36 -0.71
N SER A 104 0.18 7.87 0.51
CA SER A 104 1.43 8.00 1.30
C SER A 104 2.43 6.88 1.03
N GLY A 105 2.11 5.94 0.11
CA GLY A 105 2.99 4.84 -0.28
C GLY A 105 2.81 3.54 0.51
N VAL A 106 1.82 3.46 1.41
CA VAL A 106 1.46 2.21 2.09
C VAL A 106 0.56 1.39 1.17
N THR A 107 1.05 0.23 0.72
CA THR A 107 0.35 -0.62 -0.26
C THR A 107 -0.22 -1.89 0.34
N THR A 108 0.20 -2.23 1.54
CA THR A 108 -0.24 -3.44 2.25
C THR A 108 -0.35 -3.14 3.73
N VAL A 109 -1.43 -3.58 4.36
CA VAL A 109 -1.62 -3.46 5.81
C VAL A 109 -2.13 -4.77 6.39
N ALA A 110 -1.69 -5.10 7.60
CA ALA A 110 -2.35 -6.06 8.46
C ALA A 110 -3.29 -5.29 9.38
N ALA A 111 -4.54 -5.13 8.97
CA ALA A 111 -5.56 -4.43 9.74
C ALA A 111 -6.40 -5.41 10.54
N GLY A 112 -6.72 -5.03 11.77
CA GLY A 112 -7.56 -5.81 12.65
C GLY A 112 -8.10 -4.97 13.80
N PRO A 113 -9.04 -5.52 14.59
CA PRO A 113 -9.52 -4.85 15.79
C PRO A 113 -8.39 -4.62 16.79
N GLY A 114 -8.57 -3.62 17.63
CA GLY A 114 -7.70 -3.37 18.75
C GLY A 114 -7.90 -4.43 19.85
N ASN A 115 -7.09 -4.31 20.88
CA ASN A 115 -7.22 -5.07 22.11
C ASN A 115 -7.35 -4.08 23.28
N THR A 116 -8.29 -4.32 24.12
CA THR A 116 -8.50 -3.59 25.39
C THR A 116 -7.73 -4.25 26.52
#